data_93692e0b9f43eb916a32e9cf2163a154
#
_entry.id   93692e0b9f43eb916a32e9cf2163a154
#
_cell.length_a   1.000
_cell.length_b   1.000
_cell.length_c   1.000
_cell.angle_alpha   90.00
_cell.angle_beta   90.00
_cell.angle_gamma   90.00
#
_symmetry.space_group_name_H-M   'P 1'
#
loop_
_entity.id
_entity.type
_entity.pdbx_description
1 polymer ?
#
loop_
_entity_poly.entity_id
_entity_poly.type
_entity_poly.pdbx_seq_one_letter_code
_entity_poly.pdbx_strand_id
1 'polypeptide(L)'
;MPSVAAVRRHLASLQRCRLCPRMHRPVVVGRPVASRILLIGQAPGDKEPQFGRPFAWTAGRTLFRWFESALGWTEEATRDRIYFAAVCRCFPGKKPGGGDRVPAPDEIARCARWLEREFALLQPQLVLPVGKLAISQLLGPQPLAGVIGRSFRVARQGREVDVVPLPHPSGASPWHRMEPGRTLLRQALALVAAHPAVRAAAGPP
;
A
#
# COMPACT_ATOMS: atom_id res chain seq x y z
N MET A 1 3.40 -16.30 13.56
CA MET A 1 2.41 -15.33 13.02
C MET A 1 2.42 -14.10 13.91
N PRO A 2 2.36 -12.88 13.37
CA PRO A 2 2.18 -11.70 14.20
C PRO A 2 0.85 -11.78 14.97
N SER A 3 0.82 -11.25 16.18
CA SER A 3 -0.40 -11.24 17.00
C SER A 3 -1.26 -10.04 16.61
N VAL A 4 -2.55 -10.23 16.38
CA VAL A 4 -3.52 -9.15 16.13
C VAL A 4 -3.48 -8.11 17.26
N ALA A 5 -3.28 -8.54 18.50
CA ALA A 5 -3.15 -7.64 19.66
C ALA A 5 -1.91 -6.72 19.52
N ALA A 6 -0.78 -7.24 19.04
CA ALA A 6 0.42 -6.44 18.81
C ALA A 6 0.20 -5.42 17.67
N VAL A 7 -0.50 -5.82 16.60
CA VAL A 7 -0.89 -4.91 15.51
C VAL A 7 -1.81 -3.80 16.04
N ARG A 8 -2.82 -4.13 16.85
CA ARG A 8 -3.71 -3.13 17.48
C ARG A 8 -2.94 -2.10 18.30
N ARG A 9 -2.00 -2.56 19.15
CA ARG A 9 -1.16 -1.65 19.95
C ARG A 9 -0.30 -0.73 19.08
N HIS A 10 0.26 -1.28 17.99
CA HIS A 10 1.02 -0.50 17.02
C HIS A 10 0.15 0.58 16.37
N LEU A 11 -1.02 0.24 15.84
CA LEU A 11 -1.94 1.19 15.21
C LEU A 11 -2.41 2.27 16.19
N ALA A 12 -2.73 1.92 17.44
CA ALA A 12 -3.08 2.88 18.46
C ALA A 12 -1.95 3.87 18.77
N SER A 13 -0.68 3.41 18.76
CA SER A 13 0.49 4.28 18.88
C SER A 13 0.66 5.19 17.67
N LEU A 14 0.52 4.64 16.45
CA LEU A 14 0.62 5.37 15.19
C LEU A 14 -0.45 6.48 15.10
N GLN A 15 -1.69 6.22 15.49
CA GLN A 15 -2.78 7.20 15.47
C GLN A 15 -2.50 8.43 16.35
N ARG A 16 -1.68 8.30 17.39
CA ARG A 16 -1.24 9.42 18.24
C ARG A 16 -0.07 10.22 17.68
N CYS A 17 0.53 9.80 16.54
CA CYS A 17 1.68 10.46 15.95
C CYS A 17 1.39 11.94 15.60
N ARG A 18 2.36 12.83 15.91
CA ARG A 18 2.30 14.27 15.64
C ARG A 18 3.61 14.82 15.04
N LEU A 19 4.40 13.98 14.36
CA LEU A 19 5.77 14.33 13.92
C LEU A 19 5.81 15.23 12.69
N CYS A 20 4.73 15.36 11.94
CA CYS A 20 4.71 16.09 10.66
C CYS A 20 3.79 17.33 10.77
N PRO A 21 4.34 18.52 11.07
CA PRO A 21 3.52 19.72 11.30
C PRO A 21 2.79 20.23 10.05
N ARG A 22 3.30 19.92 8.86
CA ARG A 22 2.71 20.34 7.57
C ARG A 22 1.72 19.35 6.99
N MET A 23 1.51 18.19 7.63
CA MET A 23 0.55 17.19 7.18
C MET A 23 -0.76 17.29 7.95
N HIS A 24 -1.86 17.07 7.25
CA HIS A 24 -3.20 17.18 7.81
C HIS A 24 -3.61 15.88 8.51
N ARG A 25 -3.97 16.00 9.77
CA ARG A 25 -4.52 14.90 10.57
C ARG A 25 -6.02 14.71 10.29
N PRO A 26 -6.63 13.59 10.67
CA PRO A 26 -6.09 12.49 11.49
C PRO A 26 -5.11 11.60 10.75
N VAL A 27 -4.35 10.80 11.49
CA VAL A 27 -3.57 9.67 10.96
C VAL A 27 -4.54 8.61 10.46
N VAL A 28 -4.40 8.21 9.21
CA VAL A 28 -5.25 7.18 8.57
C VAL A 28 -4.55 5.83 8.68
N VAL A 29 -5.25 4.85 9.22
CA VAL A 29 -4.74 3.48 9.40
C VAL A 29 -5.75 2.46 8.87
N GLY A 30 -5.24 1.29 8.45
CA GLY A 30 -6.05 0.13 8.07
C GLY A 30 -6.61 -0.63 9.27
N ARG A 31 -7.27 -1.75 9.00
CA ARG A 31 -7.70 -2.71 10.01
C ARG A 31 -6.48 -3.36 10.71
N PRO A 32 -6.62 -3.80 11.96
CA PRO A 32 -5.56 -4.51 12.67
C PRO A 32 -5.44 -5.97 12.21
N VAL A 33 -5.02 -6.17 10.97
CA VAL A 33 -4.88 -7.48 10.35
C VAL A 33 -3.46 -8.00 10.51
N ALA A 34 -3.31 -9.20 11.04
CA ALA A 34 -2.02 -9.89 11.15
C ALA A 34 -1.74 -10.67 9.87
N SER A 35 -1.36 -9.96 8.81
CA SER A 35 -1.18 -10.50 7.47
C SER A 35 0.29 -10.65 7.09
N ARG A 36 0.59 -11.63 6.23
CA ARG A 36 1.86 -11.76 5.51
C ARG A 36 1.88 -10.99 4.19
N ILE A 37 0.77 -10.32 3.85
CA ILE A 37 0.64 -9.48 2.67
C ILE A 37 0.54 -8.03 3.14
N LEU A 38 1.49 -7.19 2.73
CA LEU A 38 1.59 -5.79 3.07
C LEU A 38 1.38 -4.93 1.82
N LEU A 39 0.31 -4.15 1.77
CA LEU A 39 0.11 -3.16 0.73
C LEU A 39 0.56 -1.79 1.22
N ILE A 40 1.37 -1.10 0.41
CA ILE A 40 1.92 0.22 0.75
C ILE A 40 1.46 1.25 -0.29
N GLY A 41 0.58 2.17 0.10
CA GLY A 41 0.22 3.34 -0.69
C GLY A 41 1.20 4.51 -0.52
N GLN A 42 0.94 5.63 -1.18
CA GLN A 42 1.74 6.84 -1.04
C GLN A 42 1.43 7.57 0.26
N ALA A 43 0.21 8.05 0.40
CA ALA A 43 -0.34 8.79 1.54
C ALA A 43 -1.86 8.85 1.39
N PRO A 44 -2.62 9.14 2.46
CA PRO A 44 -4.05 9.40 2.34
C PRO A 44 -4.36 10.58 1.41
N GLY A 45 -5.39 10.46 0.60
CA GLY A 45 -5.99 11.56 -0.14
C GLY A 45 -6.88 12.43 0.76
N ASP A 46 -7.39 13.55 0.22
CA ASP A 46 -8.16 14.55 0.97
C ASP A 46 -9.45 14.03 1.63
N LYS A 47 -10.04 12.99 1.08
CA LYS A 47 -11.28 12.37 1.60
C LYS A 47 -11.04 11.28 2.63
N GLU A 48 -9.90 10.59 2.57
CA GLU A 48 -9.64 9.43 3.42
C GLU A 48 -9.59 9.74 4.93
N PRO A 49 -9.15 10.93 5.39
CA PRO A 49 -9.27 11.31 6.80
C PRO A 49 -10.70 11.28 7.34
N GLN A 50 -11.70 11.58 6.50
CA GLN A 50 -13.13 11.57 6.87
C GLN A 50 -13.66 10.14 7.03
N PHE A 51 -13.14 9.19 6.24
CA PHE A 51 -13.51 7.78 6.30
C PHE A 51 -12.68 6.98 7.33
N GLY A 52 -11.58 7.55 7.82
CA GLY A 52 -10.69 6.93 8.81
C GLY A 52 -9.98 5.66 8.32
N ARG A 53 -9.99 5.37 7.02
CA ARG A 53 -9.36 4.17 6.44
C ARG A 53 -8.69 4.46 5.08
N PRO A 54 -7.56 3.78 4.76
CA PRO A 54 -6.85 3.96 3.50
C PRO A 54 -7.67 3.40 2.33
N PHE A 55 -7.49 4.00 1.15
CA PHE A 55 -8.19 3.63 -0.08
C PHE A 55 -9.72 3.64 0.07
N ALA A 56 -10.28 4.62 0.79
CA ALA A 56 -11.72 4.72 1.04
C ALA A 56 -12.48 5.51 -0.03
N TRP A 57 -11.81 6.05 -1.04
CA TRP A 57 -12.41 6.89 -2.08
C TRP A 57 -12.20 6.31 -3.48
N THR A 58 -12.22 7.15 -4.53
CA THR A 58 -12.21 6.72 -5.94
C THR A 58 -11.03 5.82 -6.32
N ALA A 59 -9.83 6.10 -5.80
CA ALA A 59 -8.66 5.25 -6.01
C ALA A 59 -8.87 3.84 -5.42
N GLY A 60 -9.47 3.78 -4.24
CA GLY A 60 -9.81 2.51 -3.59
C GLY A 60 -10.78 1.68 -4.40
N ARG A 61 -11.86 2.29 -4.92
CA ARG A 61 -12.81 1.57 -5.78
C ARG A 61 -12.13 0.90 -6.98
N THR A 62 -11.14 1.56 -7.57
CA THR A 62 -10.38 0.98 -8.67
C THR A 62 -9.47 -0.15 -8.21
N LEU A 63 -8.76 0.04 -7.08
CA LEU A 63 -7.88 -0.97 -6.49
C LEU A 63 -8.64 -2.25 -6.11
N PHE A 64 -9.77 -2.11 -5.44
CA PHE A 64 -10.57 -3.28 -5.02
C PHE A 64 -11.20 -4.01 -6.19
N ARG A 65 -11.62 -3.31 -7.26
CA ARG A 65 -12.03 -3.98 -8.50
C ARG A 65 -10.91 -4.80 -9.14
N TRP A 66 -9.65 -4.36 -9.05
CA TRP A 66 -8.53 -5.16 -9.54
C TRP A 66 -8.38 -6.45 -8.72
N PHE A 67 -8.47 -6.37 -7.40
CA PHE A 67 -8.38 -7.56 -6.54
C PHE A 67 -9.61 -8.46 -6.69
N GLU A 68 -10.80 -7.90 -6.82
CA GLU A 68 -12.01 -8.68 -7.08
C GLU A 68 -11.90 -9.46 -8.40
N SER A 69 -11.47 -8.80 -9.48
CA SER A 69 -11.28 -9.43 -10.78
C SER A 69 -10.18 -10.50 -10.78
N ALA A 70 -9.08 -10.30 -10.03
CA ALA A 70 -7.92 -11.19 -10.08
C ALA A 70 -7.95 -12.29 -9.01
N LEU A 71 -8.56 -12.03 -7.85
CA LEU A 71 -8.53 -12.89 -6.66
C LEU A 71 -9.91 -13.38 -6.23
N GLY A 72 -10.99 -12.82 -6.80
CA GLY A 72 -12.36 -13.04 -6.31
C GLY A 72 -12.64 -12.42 -4.94
N TRP A 73 -11.79 -11.50 -4.45
CA TRP A 73 -11.93 -10.89 -3.14
C TRP A 73 -12.69 -9.58 -3.20
N THR A 74 -13.84 -9.49 -2.54
CA THR A 74 -14.53 -8.21 -2.31
C THR A 74 -13.64 -7.22 -1.57
N GLU A 75 -14.04 -5.95 -1.49
CA GLU A 75 -13.31 -4.95 -0.69
C GLU A 75 -13.14 -5.41 0.76
N GLU A 76 -14.20 -5.91 1.39
CA GLU A 76 -14.16 -6.37 2.78
C GLU A 76 -13.22 -7.57 2.96
N ALA A 77 -13.32 -8.56 2.07
CA ALA A 77 -12.44 -9.72 2.08
C ALA A 77 -10.96 -9.33 1.87
N THR A 78 -10.70 -8.35 1.00
CA THR A 78 -9.35 -7.81 0.78
C THR A 78 -8.82 -7.10 2.02
N ARG A 79 -9.65 -6.30 2.69
CA ARG A 79 -9.27 -5.58 3.92
C ARG A 79 -9.02 -6.50 5.11
N ASP A 80 -9.61 -7.68 5.13
CA ASP A 80 -9.41 -8.69 6.17
C ASP A 80 -8.17 -9.57 5.93
N ARG A 81 -7.67 -9.61 4.69
CA ARG A 81 -6.55 -10.47 4.27
C ARG A 81 -5.24 -9.72 4.05
N ILE A 82 -5.31 -8.44 3.72
CA ILE A 82 -4.13 -7.59 3.42
C ILE A 82 -4.00 -6.51 4.49
N TYR A 83 -2.78 -6.33 5.00
CA TYR A 83 -2.49 -5.17 5.86
C TYR A 83 -2.22 -3.95 5.00
N PHE A 84 -2.97 -2.88 5.23
CA PHE A 84 -2.88 -1.63 4.46
C PHE A 84 -2.01 -0.60 5.18
N ALA A 85 -0.93 -0.23 4.54
CA ALA A 85 0.02 0.79 4.95
C ALA A 85 0.14 1.92 3.92
N ALA A 86 0.92 2.93 4.22
CA ALA A 86 1.36 3.96 3.28
C ALA A 86 2.74 4.52 3.68
N VAL A 87 3.45 5.12 2.75
CA VAL A 87 4.72 5.81 3.01
C VAL A 87 4.53 6.92 4.05
N CYS A 88 3.47 7.72 3.90
CA CYS A 88 3.01 8.66 4.93
C CYS A 88 1.58 8.37 5.36
N ARG A 89 1.25 8.68 6.63
CA ARG A 89 -0.02 8.27 7.25
C ARG A 89 -1.03 9.39 7.41
N CYS A 90 -0.65 10.62 7.08
CA CYS A 90 -1.52 11.79 7.09
C CYS A 90 -1.68 12.33 5.68
N PHE A 91 -2.74 13.07 5.44
CA PHE A 91 -2.96 13.76 4.18
C PHE A 91 -1.89 14.86 3.97
N PRO A 92 -1.12 14.85 2.88
CA PRO A 92 -0.04 15.80 2.70
C PRO A 92 -0.52 17.22 2.32
N GLY A 93 -1.77 17.41 1.95
CA GLY A 93 -2.32 18.65 1.43
C GLY A 93 -2.40 18.67 -0.09
N LYS A 94 -2.95 19.76 -0.61
CA LYS A 94 -3.06 20.01 -2.06
C LYS A 94 -1.81 20.70 -2.59
N LYS A 95 -1.50 20.50 -3.85
CA LYS A 95 -0.53 21.32 -4.58
C LYS A 95 -1.21 22.53 -5.23
N PRO A 96 -0.49 23.60 -5.54
CA PRO A 96 -1.01 24.67 -6.38
C PRO A 96 -1.58 24.10 -7.69
N GLY A 97 -2.74 24.57 -8.11
CA GLY A 97 -3.42 24.06 -9.31
C GLY A 97 -4.20 22.75 -9.11
N GLY A 98 -4.33 22.27 -7.87
CA GLY A 98 -5.17 21.11 -7.53
C GLY A 98 -4.42 19.78 -7.50
N GLY A 99 -5.14 18.73 -7.09
CA GLY A 99 -4.57 17.42 -6.83
C GLY A 99 -3.77 17.35 -5.53
N ASP A 100 -3.56 16.15 -5.03
CA ASP A 100 -2.83 15.94 -3.79
C ASP A 100 -1.32 16.07 -4.05
N ARG A 101 -0.60 16.75 -3.14
CA ARG A 101 0.85 16.81 -3.25
C ARG A 101 1.49 15.49 -2.85
N VAL A 102 2.67 15.23 -3.38
CA VAL A 102 3.52 14.14 -2.90
C VAL A 102 4.13 14.56 -1.56
N PRO A 103 4.19 13.68 -0.55
CA PRO A 103 4.92 13.97 0.69
C PRO A 103 6.36 14.42 0.43
N ALA A 104 6.82 15.41 1.19
CA ALA A 104 8.19 15.91 1.10
C ALA A 104 9.20 14.91 1.70
N PRO A 105 10.49 14.95 1.31
CA PRO A 105 11.50 14.00 1.82
C PRO A 105 11.61 13.98 3.34
N ASP A 106 11.50 15.11 4.02
CA ASP A 106 11.53 15.18 5.48
C ASP A 106 10.30 14.54 6.15
N GLU A 107 9.12 14.63 5.50
CA GLU A 107 7.89 13.98 5.95
C GLU A 107 7.98 12.47 5.78
N ILE A 108 8.55 12.01 4.64
CA ILE A 108 8.82 10.59 4.38
C ILE A 108 9.77 10.04 5.44
N ALA A 109 10.89 10.72 5.69
CA ALA A 109 11.89 10.31 6.67
C ALA A 109 11.30 10.20 8.09
N ARG A 110 10.49 11.19 8.53
CA ARG A 110 9.81 11.14 9.83
C ARG A 110 8.79 10.00 9.92
N CYS A 111 8.12 9.67 8.84
CA CYS A 111 7.10 8.62 8.81
C CYS A 111 7.67 7.22 8.64
N ALA A 112 8.87 7.07 8.07
CA ALA A 112 9.52 5.79 7.75
C ALA A 112 9.59 4.84 8.94
N ARG A 113 9.82 5.34 10.16
CA ARG A 113 9.88 4.55 11.41
C ARG A 113 8.65 3.67 11.63
N TRP A 114 7.48 4.12 11.17
CA TRP A 114 6.24 3.37 11.32
C TRP A 114 6.19 2.19 10.35
N LEU A 115 6.59 2.42 9.11
CA LEU A 115 6.67 1.38 8.10
C LEU A 115 7.73 0.33 8.46
N GLU A 116 8.90 0.77 8.96
CA GLU A 116 9.94 -0.14 9.47
C GLU A 116 9.42 -1.03 10.61
N ARG A 117 8.66 -0.45 11.53
CA ARG A 117 8.06 -1.21 12.63
C ARG A 117 7.01 -2.20 12.15
N GLU A 118 6.27 -1.87 11.07
CA GLU A 118 5.33 -2.79 10.45
C GLU A 118 6.03 -3.96 9.75
N PHE A 119 7.15 -3.70 9.07
CA PHE A 119 7.98 -4.78 8.52
C PHE A 119 8.48 -5.74 9.62
N ALA A 120 8.98 -5.20 10.74
CA ALA A 120 9.42 -6.00 11.87
C ALA A 120 8.27 -6.81 12.49
N LEU A 121 7.11 -6.19 12.65
CA LEU A 121 5.93 -6.78 13.29
C LEU A 121 5.27 -7.85 12.43
N LEU A 122 5.06 -7.55 11.16
CA LEU A 122 4.30 -8.40 10.23
C LEU A 122 5.17 -9.46 9.57
N GLN A 123 6.46 -9.18 9.38
CA GLN A 123 7.38 -10.03 8.61
C GLN A 123 6.72 -10.49 7.29
N PRO A 124 6.33 -9.55 6.41
CA PRO A 124 5.56 -9.87 5.22
C PRO A 124 6.34 -10.82 4.30
N GLN A 125 5.64 -11.70 3.62
CA GLN A 125 6.14 -12.55 2.54
C GLN A 125 5.94 -11.88 1.18
N LEU A 126 4.88 -11.05 1.07
CA LEU A 126 4.56 -10.30 -0.13
C LEU A 126 4.31 -8.83 0.22
N VAL A 127 4.97 -7.94 -0.51
CA VAL A 127 4.73 -6.49 -0.45
C VAL A 127 4.20 -6.00 -1.78
N LEU A 128 3.13 -5.21 -1.73
CA LEU A 128 2.44 -4.61 -2.88
C LEU A 128 2.60 -3.08 -2.79
N PRO A 129 3.73 -2.50 -3.27
CA PRO A 129 3.86 -1.05 -3.34
C PRO A 129 2.99 -0.49 -4.48
N VAL A 130 2.13 0.48 -4.16
CA VAL A 130 1.14 1.07 -5.06
C VAL A 130 1.55 2.50 -5.43
N GLY A 131 1.93 2.70 -6.69
CA GLY A 131 2.36 3.99 -7.24
C GLY A 131 3.84 4.31 -7.04
N LYS A 132 4.34 5.29 -7.80
CA LYS A 132 5.77 5.61 -7.93
C LYS A 132 6.48 5.80 -6.59
N LEU A 133 5.89 6.55 -5.65
CA LEU A 133 6.54 6.83 -4.37
C LEU A 133 6.71 5.55 -3.53
N ALA A 134 5.67 4.73 -3.42
CA ALA A 134 5.76 3.48 -2.66
C ALA A 134 6.75 2.50 -3.30
N ILE A 135 6.76 2.41 -4.64
CA ILE A 135 7.71 1.59 -5.40
C ILE A 135 9.15 2.04 -5.15
N SER A 136 9.40 3.35 -5.18
CA SER A 136 10.76 3.88 -4.99
C SER A 136 11.33 3.65 -3.59
N GLN A 137 10.49 3.44 -2.57
CA GLN A 137 10.96 3.11 -1.22
C GLN A 137 11.57 1.70 -1.11
N LEU A 138 11.28 0.83 -2.07
CA LEU A 138 11.74 -0.57 -2.08
C LEU A 138 12.72 -0.88 -3.20
N LEU A 139 12.50 -0.30 -4.39
CA LEU A 139 13.23 -0.62 -5.62
C LEU A 139 14.07 0.54 -6.15
N GLY A 140 14.08 1.69 -5.44
CA GLY A 140 14.63 2.92 -5.97
C GLY A 140 13.76 3.55 -7.07
N PRO A 141 14.15 4.72 -7.61
CA PRO A 141 13.44 5.38 -8.70
C PRO A 141 13.51 4.53 -9.98
N GLN A 142 12.34 4.12 -10.50
CA GLN A 142 12.24 3.30 -11.71
C GLN A 142 11.08 3.77 -12.60
N PRO A 143 11.19 3.64 -13.94
CA PRO A 143 10.05 3.77 -14.84
C PRO A 143 9.01 2.68 -14.54
N LEU A 144 7.72 3.04 -14.54
CA LEU A 144 6.65 2.06 -14.25
C LEU A 144 6.67 0.86 -15.20
N ALA A 145 6.95 1.08 -16.48
CA ALA A 145 7.04 0.02 -17.47
C ALA A 145 8.20 -0.97 -17.24
N GLY A 146 9.19 -0.57 -16.46
CA GLY A 146 10.33 -1.44 -16.09
C GLY A 146 10.06 -2.33 -14.89
N VAL A 147 9.04 -2.00 -14.08
CA VAL A 147 8.80 -2.71 -12.80
C VAL A 147 7.41 -3.33 -12.69
N ILE A 148 6.37 -2.74 -13.27
CA ILE A 148 5.03 -3.33 -13.25
C ILE A 148 5.00 -4.58 -14.12
N GLY A 149 4.31 -5.63 -13.67
CA GLY A 149 4.24 -6.93 -14.34
C GLY A 149 5.41 -7.85 -14.00
N ARG A 150 6.26 -7.46 -13.03
CA ARG A 150 7.40 -8.25 -12.55
C ARG A 150 7.32 -8.46 -11.04
N SER A 151 7.99 -9.51 -10.57
CA SER A 151 8.24 -9.75 -9.15
C SER A 151 9.73 -9.54 -8.87
N PHE A 152 10.03 -8.96 -7.72
CA PHE A 152 11.39 -8.69 -7.23
C PHE A 152 11.55 -9.31 -5.87
N ARG A 153 12.79 -9.73 -5.55
CA ARG A 153 13.15 -10.16 -4.21
C ARG A 153 14.04 -9.10 -3.57
N VAL A 154 13.63 -8.62 -2.41
CA VAL A 154 14.29 -7.51 -1.72
C VAL A 154 14.64 -7.92 -0.29
N ALA A 155 15.89 -7.73 0.10
CA ALA A 155 16.30 -7.89 1.48
C ALA A 155 15.77 -6.74 2.34
N ARG A 156 15.01 -7.06 3.39
CA ARG A 156 14.49 -6.08 4.34
C ARG A 156 14.61 -6.62 5.76
N GLN A 157 15.33 -5.90 6.62
CA GLN A 157 15.56 -6.29 8.01
C GLN A 157 16.06 -7.74 8.18
N GLY A 158 17.05 -8.13 7.35
CA GLY A 158 17.66 -9.47 7.38
C GLY A 158 16.78 -10.60 6.82
N ARG A 159 15.67 -10.26 6.13
CA ARG A 159 14.76 -11.22 5.50
C ARG A 159 14.55 -10.89 4.03
N GLU A 160 14.38 -11.91 3.22
CA GLU A 160 13.93 -11.79 1.84
C GLU A 160 12.40 -11.60 1.82
N VAL A 161 11.93 -10.66 0.99
CA VAL A 161 10.51 -10.40 0.78
C VAL A 161 10.24 -10.26 -0.73
N ASP A 162 9.17 -10.89 -1.20
CA ASP A 162 8.75 -10.74 -2.57
C ASP A 162 7.96 -9.44 -2.75
N VAL A 163 8.29 -8.68 -3.79
CA VAL A 163 7.69 -7.37 -4.09
C VAL A 163 7.05 -7.42 -5.46
N VAL A 164 5.75 -7.17 -5.53
CA VAL A 164 5.01 -7.04 -6.79
C VAL A 164 4.44 -5.63 -6.88
N PRO A 165 5.09 -4.73 -7.66
CA PRO A 165 4.64 -3.35 -7.80
C PRO A 165 3.32 -3.23 -8.55
N LEU A 166 2.47 -2.29 -8.10
CA LEU A 166 1.21 -1.93 -8.75
C LEU A 166 1.21 -0.44 -9.14
N PRO A 167 0.61 -0.08 -10.28
CA PRO A 167 0.44 1.33 -10.64
C PRO A 167 -0.52 2.03 -9.67
N HIS A 168 -0.51 3.37 -9.65
CA HIS A 168 -1.47 4.12 -8.84
C HIS A 168 -2.88 4.02 -9.44
N PRO A 169 -3.92 3.65 -8.66
CA PRO A 169 -5.27 3.39 -9.17
C PRO A 169 -6.13 4.65 -9.36
N SER A 170 -5.60 5.85 -9.10
CA SER A 170 -6.38 7.09 -9.23
C SER A 170 -6.69 7.46 -10.66
N GLY A 171 -7.80 8.19 -10.86
CA GLY A 171 -8.18 8.74 -12.16
C GLY A 171 -7.17 9.75 -12.73
N ALA A 172 -6.38 10.41 -11.87
CA ALA A 172 -5.30 11.32 -12.26
C ALA A 172 -4.09 10.60 -12.88
N SER A 173 -4.02 9.27 -12.79
CA SER A 173 -2.98 8.45 -13.40
C SER A 173 -3.59 7.49 -14.42
N PRO A 174 -3.78 7.89 -15.69
CA PRO A 174 -4.42 7.05 -16.70
C PRO A 174 -3.53 5.87 -17.16
N TRP A 175 -2.29 5.79 -16.71
CA TRP A 175 -1.29 4.84 -17.18
C TRP A 175 -1.79 3.38 -17.17
N HIS A 176 -2.54 2.98 -16.14
CA HIS A 176 -3.09 1.63 -16.03
C HIS A 176 -4.24 1.32 -17.00
N ARG A 177 -4.73 2.31 -17.73
CA ARG A 177 -5.81 2.18 -18.73
C ARG A 177 -5.30 2.17 -20.16
N MET A 178 -4.03 2.52 -20.38
CA MET A 178 -3.36 2.63 -21.67
C MET A 178 -2.28 1.56 -21.79
N GLU A 179 -1.92 1.16 -23.00
CA GLU A 179 -0.76 0.29 -23.20
C GLU A 179 0.56 1.08 -22.99
N PRO A 180 1.60 0.44 -22.46
CA PRO A 180 1.67 -0.95 -22.02
C PRO A 180 1.09 -1.19 -20.61
N GLY A 181 0.63 -0.14 -19.91
CA GLY A 181 0.22 -0.19 -18.51
C GLY A 181 -0.91 -1.16 -18.23
N ARG A 182 -1.90 -1.27 -19.13
CA ARG A 182 -3.02 -2.20 -19.00
C ARG A 182 -2.55 -3.66 -19.03
N THR A 183 -1.68 -3.99 -19.96
CA THR A 183 -1.11 -5.35 -20.07
C THR A 183 -0.21 -5.67 -18.88
N LEU A 184 0.66 -4.75 -18.48
CA LEU A 184 1.56 -4.94 -17.34
C LEU A 184 0.80 -5.05 -16.01
N LEU A 185 -0.30 -4.31 -15.83
CA LEU A 185 -1.17 -4.47 -14.67
C LEU A 185 -1.78 -5.87 -14.59
N ARG A 186 -2.28 -6.42 -15.70
CA ARG A 186 -2.81 -7.80 -15.73
C ARG A 186 -1.74 -8.82 -15.32
N GLN A 187 -0.51 -8.65 -15.81
CA GLN A 187 0.62 -9.49 -15.44
C GLN A 187 0.94 -9.38 -13.94
N ALA A 188 0.99 -8.16 -13.39
CA ALA A 188 1.21 -7.94 -11.97
C ALA A 188 0.13 -8.61 -11.11
N LEU A 189 -1.13 -8.47 -11.47
CA LEU A 189 -2.25 -9.11 -10.76
C LEU A 189 -2.20 -10.63 -10.83
N ALA A 190 -1.78 -11.20 -11.96
CA ALA A 190 -1.56 -12.64 -12.10
C ALA A 190 -0.43 -13.13 -11.16
N LEU A 191 0.67 -12.37 -11.05
CA LEU A 191 1.74 -12.67 -10.08
C LEU A 191 1.24 -12.61 -8.63
N VAL A 192 0.42 -11.62 -8.30
CA VAL A 192 -0.21 -11.52 -6.97
C VAL A 192 -1.09 -12.74 -6.70
N ALA A 193 -1.96 -13.13 -7.64
CA ALA A 193 -2.85 -14.26 -7.49
C ALA A 193 -2.10 -15.61 -7.33
N ALA A 194 -0.97 -15.76 -8.03
CA ALA A 194 -0.14 -16.94 -7.96
C ALA A 194 0.71 -17.05 -6.68
N HIS A 195 0.85 -15.95 -5.91
CA HIS A 195 1.77 -15.90 -4.79
C HIS A 195 1.30 -16.80 -3.61
N PRO A 196 2.21 -17.60 -2.99
CA PRO A 196 1.83 -18.53 -1.91
C PRO A 196 1.13 -17.85 -0.73
N ALA A 197 1.57 -16.65 -0.33
CA ALA A 197 0.92 -15.90 0.76
C ALA A 197 -0.53 -15.51 0.44
N VAL A 198 -0.86 -15.25 -0.84
CA VAL A 198 -2.21 -14.93 -1.28
C VAL A 198 -3.09 -16.17 -1.26
N ARG A 199 -2.58 -17.29 -1.77
CA ARG A 199 -3.28 -18.58 -1.73
C ARG A 199 -3.56 -19.02 -0.28
N ALA A 200 -2.58 -18.90 0.61
CA ALA A 200 -2.74 -19.20 2.02
C ALA A 200 -3.78 -18.29 2.71
N ALA A 201 -3.87 -17.02 2.31
CA ALA A 201 -4.86 -16.07 2.84
C ALA A 201 -6.28 -16.30 2.30
N ALA A 202 -6.42 -16.96 1.14
CA ALA A 202 -7.72 -17.33 0.59
C ALA A 202 -8.43 -18.42 1.42
N GLY A 203 -7.67 -19.22 2.17
CA GLY A 203 -8.18 -20.41 2.85
C GLY A 203 -8.23 -21.62 1.91
N PRO A 204 -8.56 -22.80 2.42
CA PRO A 204 -8.82 -23.95 1.56
C PRO A 204 -10.01 -23.66 0.65
N PRO A 205 -10.02 -24.24 -0.59
CA PRO A 205 -11.14 -24.11 -1.52
C PRO A 205 -12.43 -24.72 -0.99
#